data_7ab4d4e57c30eb71ae797b00d0f9b6f9
#
_entry.id   7ab4d4e57c30eb71ae797b00d0f9b6f9
#
_cell.length_a   1.000
_cell.length_b   1.000
_cell.length_c   1.000
_cell.angle_alpha   90.00
_cell.angle_beta   90.00
_cell.angle_gamma   90.00
#
_symmetry.space_group_name_H-M   'P 1'
#
loop_
_entity.id
_entity.type
_entity.pdbx_description
1 polymer ?
#
loop_
_entity_poly.entity_id
_entity_poly.type
_entity_poly.pdbx_seq_one_letter_code
_entity_poly.pdbx_strand_id
1 'polypeptide(L)' 'SANFSSEGEWMETEYEVDMDEVPNIIHSILQSKFNDYEVKVAEVSITPGGNNYELIIEKGRKEQELVFSENGEIIMK' A
#
# COMPACT_ATOMS: atom_id res chain seq x y z
N SER A 1 -12.58 -1.57 -3.94
CA SER A 1 -13.69 -2.50 -3.73
C SER A 1 -13.79 -2.87 -2.24
N ALA A 2 -14.91 -3.42 -1.84
CA ALA A 2 -15.16 -3.82 -0.46
C ALA A 2 -15.39 -5.32 -0.39
N ASN A 3 -14.79 -5.93 0.63
CA ASN A 3 -14.93 -7.36 0.87
C ASN A 3 -15.64 -7.61 2.19
N PHE A 4 -16.60 -8.51 2.17
CA PHE A 4 -17.38 -8.87 3.35
C PHE A 4 -17.31 -10.36 3.58
N SER A 5 -17.42 -10.77 4.84
CA SER A 5 -17.48 -12.19 5.16
C SER A 5 -18.84 -12.75 4.76
N SER A 6 -19.00 -14.07 4.84
CA SER A 6 -20.27 -14.73 4.53
C SER A 6 -21.40 -14.30 5.47
N GLU A 7 -21.06 -13.75 6.63
CA GLU A 7 -22.05 -13.23 7.56
C GLU A 7 -22.35 -11.76 7.34
N GLY A 8 -21.74 -11.14 6.31
CA GLY A 8 -21.98 -9.74 6.00
C GLY A 8 -21.13 -8.76 6.78
N GLU A 9 -20.15 -9.23 7.53
CA GLU A 9 -19.24 -8.34 8.25
C GLU A 9 -18.28 -7.67 7.28
N TRP A 10 -18.08 -6.36 7.46
CA TRP A 10 -17.12 -5.61 6.65
C TRP A 10 -15.70 -6.06 7.00
N MET A 11 -14.94 -6.49 6.01
CA MET A 11 -13.57 -6.97 6.21
C MET A 11 -12.53 -6.03 5.63
N GLU A 12 -12.81 -5.48 4.45
CA GLU A 12 -11.80 -4.69 3.77
C GLU A 12 -12.44 -3.78 2.71
N THR A 13 -11.96 -2.54 2.64
CA THR A 13 -12.27 -1.63 1.55
C THR A 13 -10.97 -1.17 0.95
N GLU A 14 -10.82 -1.34 -0.37
CA GLU A 14 -9.64 -0.91 -1.09
C GLU A 14 -9.99 0.14 -2.12
N TYR A 15 -9.15 1.18 -2.24
CA TYR A 15 -9.29 2.14 -3.30
C TYR A 15 -7.95 2.80 -3.60
N GLU A 16 -7.82 3.30 -4.82
CA GLU A 16 -6.61 3.94 -5.28
C GLU A 16 -6.47 5.33 -4.64
N VAL A 17 -5.25 5.69 -4.30
CA VAL A 17 -4.95 6.99 -3.70
C VAL A 17 -3.77 7.64 -4.42
N ASP A 18 -3.66 8.95 -4.26
CA ASP A 18 -2.49 9.67 -4.75
C ASP A 18 -1.36 9.54 -3.72
N MET A 19 -0.14 9.70 -4.19
CA MET A 19 1.01 9.56 -3.28
C MET A 19 1.00 10.57 -2.14
N ASP A 20 0.40 11.73 -2.31
CA ASP A 20 0.32 12.71 -1.23
C ASP A 20 -0.61 12.26 -0.10
N GLU A 21 -1.41 11.22 -0.33
CA GLU A 21 -2.26 10.63 0.70
C GLU A 21 -1.56 9.48 1.43
N VAL A 22 -0.38 9.09 0.99
CA VAL A 22 0.40 8.02 1.62
C VAL A 22 1.23 8.63 2.75
N PRO A 23 1.29 8.00 3.94
CA PRO A 23 2.03 8.56 5.07
C PRO A 23 3.49 8.88 4.76
N ASN A 24 4.00 9.95 5.37
CA ASN A 24 5.37 10.39 5.15
C ASN A 24 6.41 9.34 5.49
N ILE A 25 6.15 8.49 6.47
CA ILE A 25 7.10 7.43 6.82
C ILE A 25 7.31 6.48 5.65
N ILE A 26 6.27 6.21 4.87
CA ILE A 26 6.38 5.34 3.70
C ILE A 26 7.19 6.04 2.61
N HIS A 27 6.97 7.35 2.41
CA HIS A 27 7.77 8.13 1.46
C HIS A 27 9.25 8.05 1.81
N SER A 28 9.57 8.16 3.10
CA SER A 28 10.95 8.11 3.55
C SER A 28 11.59 6.75 3.26
N ILE A 29 10.84 5.68 3.48
CA ILE A 29 11.33 4.33 3.22
C ILE A 29 11.56 4.12 1.72
N LEU A 30 10.63 4.59 0.90
CA LEU A 30 10.79 4.48 -0.55
C LEU A 30 12.03 5.23 -1.01
N GLN A 31 12.25 6.42 -0.48
CA GLN A 31 13.40 7.24 -0.86
C GLN A 31 14.71 6.60 -0.42
N SER A 32 14.74 5.95 0.73
CA SER A 32 15.98 5.40 1.25
C SER A 32 16.28 3.99 0.73
N LYS A 33 15.27 3.17 0.48
CA LYS A 33 15.48 1.77 0.08
C LYS A 33 15.09 1.44 -1.35
N PHE A 34 14.23 2.26 -1.95
CA PHE A 34 13.69 2.00 -3.28
C PHE A 34 13.76 3.22 -4.18
N ASN A 35 14.79 4.06 -3.99
CA ASN A 35 14.89 5.33 -4.71
C ASN A 35 15.05 5.17 -6.22
N ASP A 36 15.49 4.00 -6.68
CA ASP A 36 15.60 3.72 -8.10
C ASP A 36 14.31 3.24 -8.73
N TYR A 37 13.27 3.08 -7.93
CA TYR A 37 11.98 2.60 -8.40
C TYR A 37 11.00 3.73 -8.60
N GLU A 38 10.08 3.53 -9.53
CA GLU A 38 8.98 4.45 -9.75
C GLU A 38 7.71 3.82 -9.21
N VAL A 39 6.90 4.60 -8.51
CA VAL A 39 5.61 4.10 -8.01
C VAL A 39 4.60 4.20 -9.12
N LYS A 40 4.03 3.08 -9.51
CA LYS A 40 3.06 3.01 -10.60
C LYS A 40 1.62 3.10 -10.08
N VAL A 41 1.35 2.45 -8.96
CA VAL A 41 0.00 2.41 -8.37
C VAL A 41 0.15 2.48 -6.86
N ALA A 42 -0.74 3.21 -6.20
CA ALA A 42 -0.83 3.25 -4.75
C ALA A 42 -2.29 3.04 -4.37
N GLU A 43 -2.54 2.14 -3.44
CA GLU A 43 -3.87 1.85 -2.93
C GLU A 43 -3.84 1.80 -1.42
N VAL A 44 -4.97 2.14 -0.80
CA VAL A 44 -5.13 1.95 0.63
C VAL A 44 -6.15 0.85 0.85
N SER A 45 -5.84 -0.04 1.77
CA SER A 45 -6.74 -1.10 2.22
C SER A 45 -7.16 -0.75 3.64
N ILE A 46 -8.43 -0.48 3.83
CA ILE A 46 -8.99 -0.09 5.12
C ILE A 46 -9.66 -1.31 5.73
N THR A 47 -9.17 -1.72 6.90
CA THR A 47 -9.69 -2.88 7.60
C THR A 47 -10.02 -2.51 9.03
N PRO A 48 -10.79 -3.34 9.76
CA PRO A 48 -11.05 -3.08 11.17
C PRO A 48 -9.78 -3.02 12.02
N GLY A 49 -8.71 -3.67 11.56
CA GLY A 49 -7.42 -3.69 12.27
C GLY A 49 -6.50 -2.54 11.94
N GLY A 50 -6.85 -1.68 10.97
CA GLY A 50 -6.04 -0.56 10.56
C GLY A 50 -5.93 -0.46 9.05
N ASN A 51 -5.18 0.53 8.59
CA ASN A 51 -4.99 0.78 7.16
C ASN A 51 -3.65 0.24 6.70
N ASN A 52 -3.66 -0.40 5.52
CA ASN A 52 -2.44 -0.84 4.87
C ASN A 52 -2.34 -0.13 3.52
N TYR A 53 -1.12 0.10 3.09
CA TYR A 53 -0.87 0.77 1.81
C TYR A 53 -0.16 -0.19 0.88
N GLU A 54 -0.76 -0.41 -0.29
CA GLU A 54 -0.25 -1.36 -1.28
C GLU A 54 0.28 -0.56 -2.45
N LEU A 55 1.56 -0.76 -2.75
CA LEU A 55 2.22 -0.01 -3.81
C LEU A 55 2.77 -0.96 -4.85
N ILE A 56 2.56 -0.61 -6.11
CA ILE A 56 3.24 -1.30 -7.22
C ILE A 56 4.36 -0.37 -7.64
N ILE A 57 5.59 -0.85 -7.56
CA ILE A 57 6.77 -0.09 -7.95
C ILE A 57 7.47 -0.78 -9.11
N GLU A 58 8.18 -0.01 -9.91
CA GLU A 58 8.83 -0.51 -11.11
C GLU A 58 10.23 0.06 -11.26
N LYS A 59 11.16 -0.79 -11.66
CA LYS A 59 12.51 -0.39 -12.02
C LYS A 59 12.88 -1.10 -13.32
N GLY A 60 12.98 -0.34 -14.42
CA GLY A 60 13.17 -0.93 -15.72
C GLY A 60 11.99 -1.80 -16.09
N ARG A 61 12.22 -3.10 -16.30
CA ARG A 61 11.14 -4.05 -16.61
C ARG A 61 10.70 -4.84 -15.39
N LYS A 62 11.28 -4.54 -14.23
CA LYS A 62 10.99 -5.29 -13.02
C LYS A 62 9.91 -4.57 -12.22
N GLU A 63 8.86 -5.29 -11.93
CA GLU A 63 7.73 -4.77 -11.15
C GLU A 63 7.65 -5.52 -9.84
N GLN A 64 7.32 -4.81 -8.77
CA GLN A 64 7.28 -5.40 -7.46
C GLN A 64 6.15 -4.77 -6.66
N GLU A 65 5.45 -5.59 -5.88
CA GLU A 65 4.42 -5.11 -4.98
C GLU A 65 4.99 -5.00 -3.56
N LEU A 66 4.67 -3.90 -2.89
CA LEU A 66 5.01 -3.69 -1.50
C LEU A 66 3.74 -3.39 -0.73
N VAL A 67 3.62 -3.96 0.47
CA VAL A 67 2.51 -3.68 1.35
C VAL A 67 3.07 -3.16 2.66
N PHE A 68 2.66 -1.96 3.04
CA PHE A 68 3.09 -1.30 4.28
C PHE A 68 1.93 -1.16 5.24
N SER A 69 2.20 -1.27 6.54
CA SER A 69 1.24 -0.83 7.53
C SER A 69 1.24 0.70 7.55
N GLU A 70 0.25 1.29 8.20
CA GLU A 70 0.19 2.75 8.32
C GLU A 70 1.36 3.30 9.13
N ASN A 71 2.06 2.46 9.89
CA ASN A 71 3.25 2.84 10.65
C ASN A 71 4.53 2.66 9.86
N GLY A 72 4.45 2.24 8.60
CA GLY A 72 5.62 2.09 7.75
C GLY A 72 6.31 0.74 7.83
N GLU A 73 5.70 -0.23 8.48
CA GLU A 73 6.26 -1.58 8.52
C GLU A 73 5.94 -2.29 7.22
N ILE A 74 6.93 -2.97 6.66
CA ILE A 74 6.71 -3.74 5.44
C ILE A 74 6.06 -5.07 5.83
N ILE A 75 4.84 -5.28 5.34
CA ILE A 75 4.09 -6.51 5.61
C ILE A 75 4.38 -7.54 4.54
N MET A 76 4.53 -7.07 3.29
CA MET A 76 4.80 -7.96 2.16
C MET A 76 5.60 -7.22 1.11
N LYS A 77 6.55 -7.92 0.50
CA LYS A 77 7.31 -7.39 -0.61
C LYS A 77 7.71 -8.50 -1.58
#